data_83e1ca64631c409ccbe66150f73dee33
#
_entry.id   83e1ca64631c409ccbe66150f73dee33
#
_cell.length_a   1.000
_cell.length_b   1.000
_cell.length_c   1.000
_cell.angle_alpha   90.00
_cell.angle_beta   90.00
_cell.angle_gamma   90.00
#
_symmetry.space_group_name_H-M   'P 1'
#
loop_
_entity.id
_entity.type
_entity.pdbx_description
1 polymer ?
#
loop_
_entity_poly.entity_id
_entity_poly.type
_entity_poly.pdbx_seq_one_letter_code
_entity_poly.pdbx_strand_id
1 'polypeptide(L)'
;MSLIEPTTEPAPRSIHMAPLRGFSIAFVFIFGLVLFGLIDQVRANPRLFWSFMGAVAVLLAWSAVLFPSAWRRRRTLTLEFVPRPQHYLQACLQTAIFAYWGWYWRPVYDSYYLVIAQLVFAYAFDLLLTWSRRDTYTLGFLPFPIVFSTNLFLWFKPDWFYFQFMMLALGFAAKELIRWNKQGRNTHVFNPSSFSLMVFSLALILTGTTDLTWGKEIAITQFYPPHMYLFIFLIGLPAQYLFGVTTMTMSAVVTTYLFGLAYYGATGVYFFFDSYIPISVFFGMHLLFTDPSTAPRTELGRMIFGALYGLGNVALYRALQSAGAPEFYDKLLPVPILNVTIQLIDRAAGSKLLRWFDPSRFGRSLVGRQRNLAFITLWTIVFAMMSAVQGVGDRHPGQFAPFWQEACRKDRPHACAYLAGMLANFCRQESGWACNALGILQAEHERDRIAAAAWLESGCDVGFLPACGNVNRLIAGSGTAQTASPTLQDYPIILRGSKAPITDRTPSALYTLACSEGWPDTCGR
;
A
#
# COMPACT_ATOMS: atom_id res chain seq x y z
N MET A 1 28.26 -17.78 0.66
CA MET A 1 27.98 -19.14 1.16
C MET A 1 26.72 -19.06 1.99
N SER A 2 25.62 -19.63 1.50
CA SER A 2 24.25 -19.53 2.05
C SER A 2 24.22 -20.25 3.40
N LEU A 3 24.14 -19.49 4.49
CA LEU A 3 23.98 -19.98 5.87
C LEU A 3 22.51 -20.10 6.27
N ILE A 4 21.65 -20.49 5.38
CA ILE A 4 20.42 -21.16 5.76
C ILE A 4 20.85 -22.62 5.93
N GLU A 5 21.19 -23.04 7.18
CA GLU A 5 21.13 -24.45 7.50
C GLU A 5 19.77 -24.94 6.99
N PRO A 6 19.75 -26.04 6.20
CA PRO A 6 18.49 -26.66 5.90
C PRO A 6 17.92 -27.08 7.26
N THR A 7 16.95 -26.32 7.80
CA THR A 7 16.00 -26.96 8.70
C THR A 7 15.60 -28.20 7.93
N THR A 8 15.73 -29.37 8.51
CA THR A 8 15.22 -30.63 7.99
C THR A 8 13.71 -30.41 7.80
N GLU A 9 13.34 -29.76 6.66
CA GLU A 9 11.95 -29.70 6.26
C GLU A 9 11.53 -31.17 6.11
N PRO A 10 10.48 -31.61 6.79
CA PRO A 10 9.98 -32.98 6.60
C PRO A 10 9.78 -33.18 5.10
N ALA A 11 10.22 -34.30 4.58
CA ALA A 11 10.08 -34.61 3.16
C ALA A 11 8.64 -34.32 2.72
N PRO A 12 8.43 -33.60 1.62
CA PRO A 12 7.09 -33.22 1.19
C PRO A 12 6.26 -34.48 1.00
N ARG A 13 5.05 -34.51 1.58
CA ARG A 13 4.11 -35.58 1.30
C ARG A 13 3.68 -35.45 -0.16
N SER A 14 4.14 -36.30 -1.02
CA SER A 14 3.78 -36.32 -2.44
C SER A 14 2.72 -37.38 -2.72
N ILE A 15 1.70 -37.01 -3.48
CA ILE A 15 0.64 -37.89 -3.95
C ILE A 15 0.66 -37.88 -5.48
N HIS A 16 0.90 -39.04 -6.09
CA HIS A 16 0.83 -39.20 -7.53
C HIS A 16 -0.62 -39.47 -7.95
N MET A 17 -1.15 -38.64 -8.81
CA MET A 17 -2.54 -38.68 -9.25
C MET A 17 -2.64 -38.96 -10.75
N ALA A 18 -3.55 -39.85 -11.12
CA ALA A 18 -3.95 -39.99 -12.51
C ALA A 18 -4.58 -38.69 -13.03
N PRO A 19 -4.57 -38.44 -14.36
CA PRO A 19 -5.08 -37.17 -14.92
C PRO A 19 -6.48 -36.81 -14.44
N LEU A 20 -7.40 -37.74 -14.37
CA LEU A 20 -8.77 -37.47 -13.91
C LEU A 20 -8.83 -36.93 -12.47
N ARG A 21 -8.04 -37.51 -11.54
CA ARG A 21 -7.98 -37.01 -10.15
C ARG A 21 -7.29 -35.64 -10.06
N GLY A 22 -6.28 -35.40 -10.87
CA GLY A 22 -5.65 -34.07 -10.95
C GLY A 22 -6.64 -33.01 -11.42
N PHE A 23 -7.47 -33.35 -12.43
CA PHE A 23 -8.52 -32.46 -12.91
C PHE A 23 -9.63 -32.21 -11.88
N SER A 24 -10.01 -33.22 -11.10
CA SER A 24 -11.07 -33.05 -10.10
C SER A 24 -10.72 -31.92 -9.08
N ILE A 25 -9.43 -31.74 -8.78
CA ILE A 25 -8.99 -30.65 -7.90
C ILE A 25 -9.21 -29.28 -8.58
N ALA A 26 -8.82 -29.14 -9.86
CA ALA A 26 -9.08 -27.92 -10.61
C ALA A 26 -10.59 -27.62 -10.69
N PHE A 27 -11.42 -28.64 -10.95
CA PHE A 27 -12.87 -28.52 -11.00
C PHE A 27 -13.49 -28.09 -9.66
N VAL A 28 -12.96 -28.54 -8.51
CA VAL A 28 -13.43 -28.10 -7.20
C VAL A 28 -13.28 -26.58 -7.04
N PHE A 29 -12.12 -26.02 -7.42
CA PHE A 29 -11.91 -24.58 -7.37
C PHE A 29 -12.76 -23.84 -8.40
N ILE A 30 -12.88 -24.33 -9.64
CA ILE A 30 -13.73 -23.73 -10.67
C ILE A 30 -15.19 -23.74 -10.23
N PHE A 31 -15.67 -24.85 -9.67
CA PHE A 31 -17.02 -24.97 -9.12
C PHE A 31 -17.22 -23.99 -7.95
N GLY A 32 -16.21 -23.85 -7.08
CA GLY A 32 -16.22 -22.82 -6.05
C GLY A 32 -16.45 -21.40 -6.59
N LEU A 33 -15.81 -21.05 -7.72
CA LEU A 33 -16.07 -19.75 -8.38
C LEU A 33 -17.50 -19.64 -8.92
N VAL A 34 -18.07 -20.72 -9.45
CA VAL A 34 -19.48 -20.73 -9.86
C VAL A 34 -20.39 -20.47 -8.66
N LEU A 35 -20.13 -21.09 -7.51
CA LEU A 35 -20.90 -20.86 -6.29
C LEU A 35 -20.79 -19.39 -5.82
N PHE A 36 -19.61 -18.78 -5.90
CA PHE A 36 -19.47 -17.33 -5.65
C PHE A 36 -20.29 -16.48 -6.62
N GLY A 37 -20.38 -16.88 -7.89
CA GLY A 37 -21.23 -16.23 -8.88
C GLY A 37 -22.73 -16.27 -8.54
N LEU A 38 -23.15 -17.22 -7.70
CA LEU A 38 -24.56 -17.40 -7.33
C LEU A 38 -24.98 -16.63 -6.07
N ILE A 39 -24.06 -16.05 -5.30
CA ILE A 39 -24.40 -15.21 -4.13
C ILE A 39 -25.10 -13.93 -4.58
N ASP A 40 -26.02 -13.44 -3.73
CA ASP A 40 -26.89 -12.31 -4.09
C ASP A 40 -26.12 -11.04 -4.39
N GLN A 41 -25.03 -10.76 -3.65
CA GLN A 41 -24.17 -9.60 -3.89
C GLN A 41 -23.51 -9.60 -5.28
N VAL A 42 -23.17 -10.78 -5.80
CA VAL A 42 -22.58 -10.93 -7.15
C VAL A 42 -23.68 -10.85 -8.20
N ARG A 43 -24.82 -11.50 -7.98
CA ARG A 43 -25.95 -11.52 -8.92
C ARG A 43 -26.62 -10.15 -9.07
N ALA A 44 -26.64 -9.34 -8.00
CA ALA A 44 -27.18 -8.00 -8.02
C ALA A 44 -26.41 -7.04 -8.96
N ASN A 45 -25.13 -7.35 -9.25
CA ASN A 45 -24.33 -6.58 -10.19
C ASN A 45 -24.02 -7.41 -11.45
N PRO A 46 -24.66 -7.15 -12.59
CA PRO A 46 -24.45 -7.92 -13.81
C PRO A 46 -23.00 -7.93 -14.30
N ARG A 47 -22.25 -6.82 -14.16
CA ARG A 47 -20.84 -6.74 -14.57
C ARG A 47 -19.96 -7.61 -13.69
N LEU A 48 -20.22 -7.63 -12.39
CA LEU A 48 -19.53 -8.50 -11.45
C LEU A 48 -19.84 -9.97 -11.74
N PHE A 49 -21.11 -10.33 -11.94
CA PHE A 49 -21.52 -11.67 -12.32
C PHE A 49 -20.78 -12.16 -13.57
N TRP A 50 -20.76 -11.36 -14.64
CA TRP A 50 -20.04 -11.71 -15.86
C TRP A 50 -18.51 -11.77 -15.68
N SER A 51 -17.95 -11.04 -14.72
CA SER A 51 -16.53 -11.16 -14.35
C SER A 51 -16.23 -12.57 -13.81
N PHE A 52 -17.11 -13.11 -12.97
CA PHE A 52 -16.99 -14.47 -12.44
C PHE A 52 -17.20 -15.51 -13.54
N MET A 53 -18.25 -15.37 -14.32
CA MET A 53 -18.57 -16.32 -15.39
C MET A 53 -17.48 -16.32 -16.49
N GLY A 54 -16.91 -15.18 -16.80
CA GLY A 54 -15.77 -15.06 -17.69
C GLY A 54 -14.52 -15.78 -17.17
N ALA A 55 -14.19 -15.60 -15.89
CA ALA A 55 -13.09 -16.31 -15.25
C ALA A 55 -13.32 -17.84 -15.26
N VAL A 56 -14.53 -18.30 -14.93
CA VAL A 56 -14.93 -19.71 -15.01
C VAL A 56 -14.78 -20.23 -16.44
N ALA A 57 -15.30 -19.50 -17.43
CA ALA A 57 -15.25 -19.91 -18.84
C ALA A 57 -13.79 -20.07 -19.33
N VAL A 58 -12.90 -19.14 -19.00
CA VAL A 58 -11.47 -19.22 -19.34
C VAL A 58 -10.81 -20.43 -18.70
N LEU A 59 -11.04 -20.68 -17.41
CA LEU A 59 -10.47 -21.82 -16.69
C LEU A 59 -11.01 -23.17 -17.23
N LEU A 60 -12.30 -23.24 -17.57
CA LEU A 60 -12.90 -24.41 -18.20
C LEU A 60 -12.36 -24.65 -19.60
N ALA A 61 -12.26 -23.62 -20.44
CA ALA A 61 -11.67 -23.71 -21.77
C ALA A 61 -10.22 -24.19 -21.70
N TRP A 62 -9.43 -23.66 -20.76
CA TRP A 62 -8.06 -24.13 -20.53
C TRP A 62 -8.04 -25.60 -20.10
N SER A 63 -8.91 -25.98 -19.18
CA SER A 63 -9.06 -27.38 -18.73
C SER A 63 -9.44 -28.30 -19.89
N ALA A 64 -10.35 -27.88 -20.77
CA ALA A 64 -10.79 -28.64 -21.94
C ALA A 64 -9.66 -28.90 -22.97
N VAL A 65 -8.66 -28.00 -23.03
CA VAL A 65 -7.47 -28.19 -23.87
C VAL A 65 -6.41 -29.07 -23.16
N LEU A 66 -6.19 -28.81 -21.88
CA LEU A 66 -5.13 -29.47 -21.12
C LEU A 66 -5.47 -30.94 -20.82
N PHE A 67 -6.74 -31.23 -20.47
CA PHE A 67 -7.15 -32.60 -20.08
C PHE A 67 -6.94 -33.66 -21.18
N PRO A 68 -7.42 -33.48 -22.41
CA PRO A 68 -7.20 -34.49 -23.45
C PRO A 68 -5.71 -34.70 -23.75
N SER A 69 -4.91 -33.62 -23.68
CA SER A 69 -3.45 -33.69 -23.84
C SER A 69 -2.79 -34.50 -22.73
N ALA A 70 -3.14 -34.22 -21.47
CA ALA A 70 -2.62 -34.96 -20.32
C ALA A 70 -3.07 -36.43 -20.35
N TRP A 71 -4.34 -36.70 -20.70
CA TRP A 71 -4.90 -38.04 -20.81
C TRP A 71 -4.19 -38.87 -21.88
N ARG A 72 -4.06 -38.34 -23.10
CA ARG A 72 -3.38 -39.02 -24.21
C ARG A 72 -1.92 -39.34 -23.91
N ARG A 73 -1.23 -38.42 -23.23
CA ARG A 73 0.19 -38.55 -22.85
C ARG A 73 0.39 -39.31 -21.53
N ARG A 74 -0.67 -39.80 -20.90
CA ARG A 74 -0.66 -40.47 -19.58
C ARG A 74 0.13 -39.66 -18.52
N ARG A 75 0.07 -38.33 -18.58
CA ARG A 75 0.75 -37.46 -17.62
C ARG A 75 0.10 -37.59 -16.26
N THR A 76 0.87 -37.87 -15.23
CA THR A 76 0.40 -37.90 -13.84
C THR A 76 0.65 -36.53 -13.20
N LEU A 77 -0.25 -36.08 -12.33
CA LEU A 77 -0.01 -34.90 -11.49
C LEU A 77 0.56 -35.37 -10.15
N THR A 78 1.76 -34.94 -9.81
CA THR A 78 2.34 -35.11 -8.48
C THR A 78 1.94 -33.90 -7.63
N LEU A 79 1.07 -34.14 -6.66
CA LEU A 79 0.68 -33.12 -5.69
C LEU A 79 1.61 -33.18 -4.48
N GLU A 80 2.36 -32.11 -4.23
CA GLU A 80 3.23 -31.96 -3.07
C GLU A 80 2.58 -31.06 -2.04
N PHE A 81 2.42 -31.55 -0.81
CA PHE A 81 1.95 -30.75 0.32
C PHE A 81 3.16 -30.17 1.05
N VAL A 82 3.35 -28.87 0.93
CA VAL A 82 4.47 -28.16 1.57
C VAL A 82 3.91 -27.02 2.42
N PRO A 83 3.53 -27.29 3.69
CA PRO A 83 3.08 -26.26 4.61
C PRO A 83 4.31 -25.47 5.10
N ARG A 84 4.72 -24.45 4.35
CA ARG A 84 5.81 -23.57 4.78
C ARG A 84 5.31 -22.64 5.88
N PRO A 85 5.88 -22.71 7.10
CA PRO A 85 5.45 -21.87 8.23
C PRO A 85 5.37 -20.39 7.90
N GLN A 86 6.30 -19.89 7.09
CA GLN A 86 6.35 -18.50 6.71
C GLN A 86 5.13 -18.05 5.88
N HIS A 87 4.59 -18.90 5.01
CA HIS A 87 3.46 -18.53 4.16
C HIS A 87 2.13 -18.48 4.94
N TYR A 88 1.85 -19.47 5.80
CA TYR A 88 0.63 -19.41 6.59
C TYR A 88 0.72 -18.35 7.70
N LEU A 89 1.90 -18.14 8.30
CA LEU A 89 2.10 -17.04 9.22
C LEU A 89 1.82 -15.70 8.54
N GLN A 90 2.37 -15.47 7.35
CA GLN A 90 2.12 -14.27 6.57
C GLN A 90 0.64 -14.12 6.21
N ALA A 91 -0.04 -15.22 5.85
CA ALA A 91 -1.48 -15.21 5.59
C ALA A 91 -2.28 -14.78 6.84
N CYS A 92 -1.96 -15.34 8.03
CA CYS A 92 -2.61 -14.96 9.28
C CYS A 92 -2.36 -13.49 9.64
N LEU A 93 -1.12 -13.02 9.50
CA LEU A 93 -0.73 -11.65 9.80
C LEU A 93 -1.43 -10.65 8.86
N GLN A 94 -1.50 -10.94 7.56
CA GLN A 94 -2.23 -10.12 6.60
C GLN A 94 -3.73 -10.14 6.83
N THR A 95 -4.31 -11.29 7.24
CA THR A 95 -5.73 -11.35 7.67
C THR A 95 -5.99 -10.46 8.86
N ALA A 96 -5.08 -10.42 9.84
CA ALA A 96 -5.21 -9.51 10.98
C ALA A 96 -5.20 -8.03 10.55
N ILE A 97 -4.42 -7.68 9.52
CA ILE A 97 -4.45 -6.32 8.94
C ILE A 97 -5.82 -6.03 8.33
N PHE A 98 -6.36 -6.93 7.50
CA PHE A 98 -7.69 -6.74 6.92
C PHE A 98 -8.78 -6.64 8.00
N ALA A 99 -8.69 -7.44 9.06
CA ALA A 99 -9.62 -7.39 10.18
C ALA A 99 -9.53 -6.04 10.92
N TYR A 100 -8.32 -5.57 11.25
CA TYR A 100 -8.14 -4.31 11.94
C TYR A 100 -8.54 -3.10 11.09
N TRP A 101 -8.11 -3.06 9.82
CA TRP A 101 -8.48 -2.01 8.89
C TRP A 101 -9.98 -1.99 8.57
N GLY A 102 -10.59 -3.17 8.32
CA GLY A 102 -12.01 -3.31 8.01
C GLY A 102 -12.94 -2.86 9.14
N TRP A 103 -12.48 -2.87 10.39
CA TRP A 103 -13.22 -2.28 11.50
C TRP A 103 -13.44 -0.77 11.31
N TYR A 104 -12.46 -0.08 10.77
CA TYR A 104 -12.49 1.37 10.53
C TYR A 104 -12.98 1.75 9.14
N TRP A 105 -12.88 0.83 8.18
CA TRP A 105 -13.36 1.03 6.81
C TRP A 105 -14.17 -0.18 6.34
N ARG A 106 -15.47 -0.11 6.54
CA ARG A 106 -16.42 -1.21 6.31
C ARG A 106 -16.37 -1.86 4.93
N PRO A 107 -16.10 -1.13 3.82
CA PRO A 107 -16.00 -1.77 2.49
C PRO A 107 -15.05 -2.98 2.44
N VAL A 108 -14.05 -3.08 3.34
CA VAL A 108 -13.21 -4.27 3.47
C VAL A 108 -14.02 -5.50 3.88
N TYR A 109 -14.92 -5.36 4.87
CA TYR A 109 -15.77 -6.46 5.31
C TYR A 109 -16.87 -6.76 4.30
N ASP A 110 -17.48 -5.73 3.74
CA ASP A 110 -18.57 -5.86 2.78
C ASP A 110 -18.12 -6.56 1.51
N SER A 111 -16.83 -6.44 1.16
CA SER A 111 -16.24 -7.02 -0.06
C SER A 111 -15.30 -8.20 0.21
N TYR A 112 -15.21 -8.72 1.45
CA TYR A 112 -14.27 -9.78 1.78
C TYR A 112 -14.51 -11.08 0.99
N TYR A 113 -15.76 -11.36 0.61
CA TYR A 113 -16.11 -12.48 -0.27
C TYR A 113 -15.36 -12.42 -1.62
N LEU A 114 -15.07 -11.22 -2.13
CA LEU A 114 -14.30 -11.03 -3.36
C LEU A 114 -12.83 -11.44 -3.16
N VAL A 115 -12.26 -11.23 -1.98
CA VAL A 115 -10.89 -11.67 -1.66
C VAL A 115 -10.83 -13.20 -1.58
N ILE A 116 -11.85 -13.84 -0.99
CA ILE A 116 -11.94 -15.31 -0.95
C ILE A 116 -12.09 -15.86 -2.37
N ALA A 117 -12.93 -15.27 -3.21
CA ALA A 117 -13.10 -15.67 -4.60
C ALA A 117 -11.78 -15.56 -5.40
N GLN A 118 -10.98 -14.50 -5.14
CA GLN A 118 -9.64 -14.35 -5.72
C GLN A 118 -8.69 -15.48 -5.29
N LEU A 119 -8.76 -15.95 -4.04
CA LEU A 119 -7.97 -17.10 -3.58
C LEU A 119 -8.38 -18.38 -4.31
N VAL A 120 -9.68 -18.61 -4.47
CA VAL A 120 -10.20 -19.78 -5.22
C VAL A 120 -9.74 -19.72 -6.68
N PHE A 121 -9.84 -18.57 -7.32
CA PHE A 121 -9.32 -18.34 -8.67
C PHE A 121 -7.81 -18.59 -8.75
N ALA A 122 -7.05 -18.07 -7.80
CA ALA A 122 -5.60 -18.18 -7.77
C ALA A 122 -5.14 -19.65 -7.67
N TYR A 123 -5.81 -20.47 -6.84
CA TYR A 123 -5.54 -21.90 -6.78
C TYR A 123 -5.85 -22.63 -8.08
N ALA A 124 -7.00 -22.35 -8.71
CA ALA A 124 -7.34 -22.94 -10.00
C ALA A 124 -6.34 -22.56 -11.09
N PHE A 125 -6.04 -21.27 -11.18
CA PHE A 125 -5.14 -20.72 -12.19
C PHE A 125 -3.69 -21.22 -12.03
N ASP A 126 -3.13 -21.16 -10.81
CA ASP A 126 -1.75 -21.60 -10.52
C ASP A 126 -1.60 -23.11 -10.75
N LEU A 127 -2.61 -23.91 -10.40
CA LEU A 127 -2.65 -25.34 -10.68
C LEU A 127 -2.61 -25.62 -12.19
N LEU A 128 -3.51 -25.03 -12.98
CA LEU A 128 -3.58 -25.24 -14.43
C LEU A 128 -2.32 -24.73 -15.13
N LEU A 129 -1.80 -23.55 -14.73
CA LEU A 129 -0.58 -23.00 -15.28
C LEU A 129 0.62 -23.92 -15.01
N THR A 130 0.78 -24.34 -13.78
CA THR A 130 1.88 -25.22 -13.36
C THR A 130 1.80 -26.56 -14.08
N TRP A 131 0.62 -27.20 -14.13
CA TRP A 131 0.44 -28.48 -14.80
C TRP A 131 0.58 -28.41 -16.32
N SER A 132 0.31 -27.25 -16.92
CA SER A 132 0.60 -27.03 -18.34
C SER A 132 2.10 -27.13 -18.65
N ARG A 133 2.96 -26.87 -17.67
CA ARG A 133 4.42 -26.78 -17.84
C ARG A 133 5.20 -27.94 -17.23
N ARG A 134 4.72 -28.50 -16.14
CA ARG A 134 5.38 -29.57 -15.38
C ARG A 134 4.34 -30.47 -14.70
N ASP A 135 4.74 -31.65 -14.29
CA ASP A 135 3.85 -32.66 -13.70
C ASP A 135 3.79 -32.57 -12.16
N THR A 136 4.36 -31.54 -11.56
CA THR A 136 4.37 -31.34 -10.11
C THR A 136 3.72 -30.01 -9.75
N TYR A 137 2.74 -30.07 -8.84
CA TYR A 137 2.11 -28.89 -8.25
C TYR A 137 2.30 -28.88 -6.73
N THR A 138 2.78 -27.77 -6.20
CA THR A 138 2.97 -27.60 -4.76
C THR A 138 1.75 -26.93 -4.16
N LEU A 139 0.93 -27.68 -3.46
CA LEU A 139 -0.22 -27.16 -2.71
C LEU A 139 0.25 -26.62 -1.36
N GLY A 140 -0.02 -25.35 -1.10
CA GLY A 140 0.35 -24.66 0.13
C GLY A 140 -0.30 -23.27 0.21
N PHE A 141 0.14 -22.46 1.14
CA PHE A 141 -0.41 -21.11 1.39
C PHE A 141 0.19 -20.01 0.49
N LEU A 142 0.91 -20.37 -0.57
CA LEU A 142 1.54 -19.38 -1.46
C LEU A 142 0.57 -18.40 -2.14
N PRO A 143 -0.65 -18.79 -2.55
CA PRO A 143 -1.61 -17.85 -3.12
C PRO A 143 -2.04 -16.73 -2.15
N PHE A 144 -2.09 -17.01 -0.84
CA PHE A 144 -2.52 -16.02 0.16
C PHE A 144 -1.68 -14.75 0.17
N PRO A 145 -0.34 -14.79 0.36
CA PRO A 145 0.49 -13.59 0.31
C PRO A 145 0.33 -12.79 -0.98
N ILE A 146 0.18 -13.46 -2.13
CA ILE A 146 0.04 -12.79 -3.42
C ILE A 146 -1.29 -12.04 -3.50
N VAL A 147 -2.40 -12.72 -3.20
CA VAL A 147 -3.74 -12.13 -3.24
C VAL A 147 -3.87 -11.02 -2.21
N PHE A 148 -3.46 -11.26 -0.97
CA PHE A 148 -3.58 -10.29 0.10
C PHE A 148 -2.71 -9.05 -0.12
N SER A 149 -1.43 -9.24 -0.50
CA SER A 149 -0.57 -8.10 -0.84
C SER A 149 -1.14 -7.26 -1.99
N THR A 150 -1.72 -7.92 -3.01
CA THR A 150 -2.36 -7.20 -4.11
C THR A 150 -3.51 -6.34 -3.61
N ASN A 151 -4.41 -6.91 -2.79
CA ASN A 151 -5.60 -6.21 -2.29
C ASN A 151 -5.29 -5.15 -1.21
N LEU A 152 -4.13 -5.20 -0.56
CA LEU A 152 -3.68 -4.14 0.35
C LEU A 152 -3.25 -2.86 -0.38
N PHE A 153 -3.08 -2.91 -1.72
CA PHE A 153 -2.62 -1.74 -2.49
C PHE A 153 -3.55 -1.33 -3.61
N LEU A 154 -4.16 -2.29 -4.31
CA LEU A 154 -5.01 -1.99 -5.44
C LEU A 154 -6.16 -2.99 -5.51
N TRP A 155 -7.37 -2.44 -5.64
CA TRP A 155 -8.58 -3.25 -5.69
C TRP A 155 -9.54 -2.65 -6.71
N PHE A 156 -9.87 -3.39 -7.75
CA PHE A 156 -10.83 -2.95 -8.75
C PHE A 156 -12.25 -2.92 -8.18
N LYS A 157 -12.99 -1.88 -8.51
CA LYS A 157 -14.41 -1.77 -8.15
C LYS A 157 -15.21 -2.92 -8.76
N PRO A 158 -16.35 -3.31 -8.18
CA PRO A 158 -17.14 -4.47 -8.64
C PRO A 158 -17.44 -4.49 -10.13
N ASP A 159 -17.72 -3.34 -10.74
CA ASP A 159 -18.02 -3.22 -12.18
C ASP A 159 -16.84 -3.58 -13.10
N TRP A 160 -15.63 -3.56 -12.58
CA TRP A 160 -14.37 -3.79 -13.30
C TRP A 160 -13.59 -4.97 -12.74
N PHE A 161 -14.26 -5.85 -11.99
CA PHE A 161 -13.61 -6.90 -11.21
C PHE A 161 -12.91 -7.98 -12.07
N TYR A 162 -13.25 -8.12 -13.34
CA TYR A 162 -12.52 -8.99 -14.26
C TYR A 162 -11.03 -8.58 -14.39
N PHE A 163 -10.71 -7.30 -14.26
CA PHE A 163 -9.32 -6.86 -14.21
C PHE A 163 -8.59 -7.34 -12.96
N GLN A 164 -9.30 -7.55 -11.85
CA GLN A 164 -8.71 -8.12 -10.64
C GLN A 164 -8.24 -9.56 -10.89
N PHE A 165 -9.07 -10.39 -11.54
CA PHE A 165 -8.65 -11.74 -11.93
C PHE A 165 -7.50 -11.71 -12.94
N MET A 166 -7.52 -10.82 -13.92
CA MET A 166 -6.42 -10.66 -14.88
C MET A 166 -5.12 -10.23 -14.21
N MET A 167 -5.19 -9.32 -13.24
CA MET A 167 -4.02 -8.86 -12.48
C MET A 167 -3.38 -10.00 -11.69
N LEU A 168 -4.18 -10.83 -11.02
CA LEU A 168 -3.69 -12.02 -10.34
C LEU A 168 -3.10 -13.04 -11.33
N ALA A 169 -3.79 -13.32 -12.43
CA ALA A 169 -3.31 -14.21 -13.48
C ALA A 169 -1.94 -13.77 -14.01
N LEU A 170 -1.76 -12.46 -14.24
CA LEU A 170 -0.49 -11.89 -14.67
C LEU A 170 0.62 -12.10 -13.62
N GLY A 171 0.32 -11.92 -12.34
CA GLY A 171 1.28 -12.15 -11.25
C GLY A 171 1.76 -13.61 -11.19
N PHE A 172 0.83 -14.57 -11.25
CA PHE A 172 1.17 -16.01 -11.28
C PHE A 172 1.89 -16.39 -12.57
N ALA A 173 1.48 -15.85 -13.72
CA ALA A 173 2.15 -16.08 -14.99
C ALA A 173 3.59 -15.55 -14.97
N ALA A 174 3.82 -14.33 -14.48
CA ALA A 174 5.15 -13.77 -14.34
C ALA A 174 6.06 -14.64 -13.45
N LYS A 175 5.54 -15.11 -12.32
CA LYS A 175 6.27 -16.01 -11.40
C LYS A 175 6.71 -17.32 -12.07
N GLU A 176 5.85 -17.91 -12.91
CA GLU A 176 6.13 -19.19 -13.55
C GLU A 176 6.94 -19.04 -14.84
N LEU A 177 6.70 -17.99 -15.63
CA LEU A 177 7.27 -17.82 -16.96
C LEU A 177 8.55 -16.97 -16.97
N ILE A 178 8.66 -15.94 -16.12
CA ILE A 178 9.79 -15.00 -16.12
C ILE A 178 10.77 -15.39 -15.02
N ARG A 179 11.71 -16.24 -15.39
CA ARG A 179 12.70 -16.82 -14.46
C ARG A 179 14.12 -16.60 -14.96
N TRP A 180 15.04 -16.55 -14.03
CA TRP A 180 16.47 -16.47 -14.31
C TRP A 180 17.29 -17.40 -13.42
N ASN A 181 18.51 -17.67 -13.83
CA ASN A 181 19.46 -18.34 -12.97
C ASN A 181 20.14 -17.32 -12.04
N LYS A 182 19.87 -17.46 -10.74
CA LYS A 182 20.49 -16.64 -9.70
C LYS A 182 21.44 -17.53 -8.89
N GLN A 183 22.72 -17.53 -9.24
CA GLN A 183 23.78 -18.32 -8.57
C GLN A 183 23.42 -19.82 -8.46
N GLY A 184 23.10 -20.45 -9.58
CA GLY A 184 22.81 -21.87 -9.67
C GLY A 184 21.38 -22.28 -9.27
N ARG A 185 20.52 -21.34 -8.86
CA ARG A 185 19.09 -21.61 -8.57
C ARG A 185 18.20 -20.88 -9.59
N ASN A 186 17.28 -21.62 -10.18
CA ASN A 186 16.25 -21.05 -11.05
C ASN A 186 15.14 -20.43 -10.21
N THR A 187 15.09 -19.10 -10.16
CA THR A 187 14.11 -18.31 -9.38
C THR A 187 13.33 -17.36 -10.30
N HIS A 188 12.13 -16.96 -9.89
CA HIS A 188 11.41 -15.89 -10.60
C HIS A 188 12.16 -14.56 -10.45
N VAL A 189 12.06 -13.72 -11.50
CA VAL A 189 12.71 -12.41 -11.55
C VAL A 189 11.98 -11.40 -10.69
N PHE A 190 10.65 -11.37 -10.81
CA PHE A 190 9.78 -10.39 -10.18
C PHE A 190 9.02 -10.97 -9.00
N ASN A 191 8.81 -10.15 -7.98
CA ASN A 191 7.78 -10.43 -6.99
C ASN A 191 6.41 -10.46 -7.69
N PRO A 192 5.61 -11.54 -7.55
CA PRO A 192 4.39 -11.72 -8.34
C PRO A 192 3.36 -10.61 -8.16
N SER A 193 3.08 -10.23 -6.90
CA SER A 193 2.11 -9.15 -6.60
C SER A 193 2.62 -7.79 -7.05
N SER A 194 3.90 -7.48 -6.81
CA SER A 194 4.47 -6.18 -7.21
C SER A 194 4.50 -6.01 -8.73
N PHE A 195 4.80 -7.08 -9.48
CA PHE A 195 4.84 -7.02 -10.93
C PHE A 195 3.46 -6.72 -11.54
N SER A 196 2.44 -7.45 -11.10
CA SER A 196 1.08 -7.23 -11.58
C SER A 196 0.55 -5.86 -11.15
N LEU A 197 0.83 -5.44 -9.91
CA LEU A 197 0.50 -4.09 -9.43
C LEU A 197 1.15 -3.00 -10.29
N MET A 198 2.44 -3.13 -10.64
CA MET A 198 3.13 -2.17 -11.49
C MET A 198 2.48 -2.09 -12.88
N VAL A 199 2.24 -3.22 -13.54
CA VAL A 199 1.70 -3.25 -14.90
C VAL A 199 0.31 -2.61 -14.95
N PHE A 200 -0.58 -2.99 -14.01
CA PHE A 200 -1.92 -2.42 -13.97
C PHE A 200 -1.91 -0.95 -13.52
N SER A 201 -1.04 -0.56 -12.59
CA SER A 201 -0.87 0.85 -12.21
C SER A 201 -0.44 1.70 -13.38
N LEU A 202 0.55 1.26 -14.16
CA LEU A 202 0.98 1.98 -15.36
C LEU A 202 -0.14 2.08 -16.40
N ALA A 203 -0.89 0.99 -16.63
CA ALA A 203 -2.04 1.01 -17.53
C ALA A 203 -3.09 2.03 -17.08
N LEU A 204 -3.47 2.03 -15.79
CA LEU A 204 -4.45 2.95 -15.22
C LEU A 204 -4.00 4.42 -15.31
N ILE A 205 -2.72 4.71 -15.03
CA ILE A 205 -2.15 6.05 -15.14
C ILE A 205 -2.17 6.52 -16.60
N LEU A 206 -1.65 5.69 -17.52
CA LEU A 206 -1.54 6.05 -18.94
C LEU A 206 -2.90 6.22 -19.64
N THR A 207 -3.92 5.50 -19.18
CA THR A 207 -5.27 5.61 -19.72
C THR A 207 -6.15 6.64 -19.00
N GLY A 208 -5.65 7.22 -17.90
CA GLY A 208 -6.44 8.16 -17.09
C GLY A 208 -7.63 7.52 -16.35
N THR A 209 -7.61 6.19 -16.15
CA THR A 209 -8.75 5.42 -15.60
C THR A 209 -8.51 4.94 -14.16
N THR A 210 -7.82 5.73 -13.37
CA THR A 210 -7.45 5.39 -11.97
C THR A 210 -8.67 5.24 -11.05
N ASP A 211 -9.78 5.85 -11.40
CA ASP A 211 -11.08 5.80 -10.73
C ASP A 211 -11.79 4.44 -10.82
N LEU A 212 -11.33 3.53 -11.69
CA LEU A 212 -11.83 2.16 -11.77
C LEU A 212 -11.48 1.31 -10.54
N THR A 213 -10.59 1.82 -9.69
CA THR A 213 -10.09 1.13 -8.51
C THR A 213 -10.37 1.92 -7.23
N TRP A 214 -10.27 1.24 -6.09
CA TRP A 214 -10.26 1.87 -4.77
C TRP A 214 -8.84 2.22 -4.27
N GLY A 215 -7.85 2.31 -5.15
CA GLY A 215 -6.47 2.53 -4.75
C GLY A 215 -6.26 3.80 -3.92
N LYS A 216 -6.94 4.90 -4.26
CA LYS A 216 -6.89 6.15 -3.52
C LYS A 216 -7.53 6.01 -2.12
N GLU A 217 -8.73 5.42 -2.06
CA GLU A 217 -9.45 5.16 -0.81
C GLU A 217 -8.67 4.21 0.10
N ILE A 218 -8.07 3.16 -0.46
CA ILE A 218 -7.18 2.24 0.26
C ILE A 218 -6.03 3.00 0.90
N ALA A 219 -5.31 3.82 0.12
CA ALA A 219 -4.16 4.56 0.62
C ALA A 219 -4.52 5.54 1.75
N ILE A 220 -5.71 6.14 1.70
CA ILE A 220 -6.21 7.06 2.73
C ILE A 220 -6.72 6.29 3.94
N THR A 221 -7.55 5.29 3.75
CA THR A 221 -8.27 4.62 4.84
C THR A 221 -7.40 3.68 5.66
N GLN A 222 -6.28 3.23 5.12
CA GLN A 222 -5.25 2.52 5.89
C GLN A 222 -4.68 3.36 7.04
N PHE A 223 -4.86 4.67 7.00
CA PHE A 223 -4.47 5.59 8.06
C PHE A 223 -5.53 5.73 9.16
N TYR A 224 -6.75 5.24 8.95
CA TYR A 224 -7.86 5.38 9.90
C TYR A 224 -7.64 4.66 11.23
N PRO A 225 -7.13 3.40 11.26
CA PRO A 225 -6.90 2.70 12.51
C PRO A 225 -5.82 3.41 13.35
N PRO A 226 -6.05 3.66 14.65
CA PRO A 226 -5.03 4.23 15.52
C PRO A 226 -3.81 3.31 15.62
N HIS A 227 -2.62 3.87 15.78
CA HIS A 227 -1.37 3.13 15.93
C HIS A 227 -1.05 2.16 14.76
N MET A 228 -1.51 2.47 13.54
CA MET A 228 -1.36 1.56 12.40
C MET A 228 0.12 1.31 12.06
N TYR A 229 0.99 2.30 12.22
CA TYR A 229 2.45 2.11 12.04
C TYR A 229 3.03 1.07 13.00
N LEU A 230 2.69 1.16 14.29
CA LEU A 230 3.11 0.18 15.28
C LEU A 230 2.56 -1.20 14.96
N PHE A 231 1.30 -1.28 14.53
CA PHE A 231 0.66 -2.53 14.16
C PHE A 231 1.34 -3.21 12.96
N ILE A 232 1.64 -2.45 11.89
CA ILE A 232 2.38 -2.95 10.72
C ILE A 232 3.79 -3.38 11.12
N PHE A 233 4.46 -2.58 11.95
CA PHE A 233 5.79 -2.90 12.46
C PHE A 233 5.80 -4.24 13.18
N LEU A 234 4.92 -4.43 14.17
CA LEU A 234 4.82 -5.66 14.97
C LEU A 234 4.46 -6.88 14.12
N ILE A 235 3.52 -6.73 13.19
CA ILE A 235 3.13 -7.79 12.25
C ILE A 235 4.26 -8.12 11.27
N GLY A 236 5.03 -7.14 10.85
CA GLY A 236 6.15 -7.33 9.94
C GLY A 236 7.34 -8.09 10.56
N LEU A 237 7.58 -7.96 11.86
CA LEU A 237 8.77 -8.52 12.52
C LEU A 237 8.90 -10.05 12.36
N PRO A 238 7.87 -10.89 12.60
CA PRO A 238 7.98 -12.34 12.41
C PRO A 238 8.36 -12.75 10.99
N ALA A 239 7.74 -12.10 10.00
CA ALA A 239 8.06 -12.37 8.61
C ALA A 239 9.50 -11.92 8.26
N GLN A 240 9.92 -10.75 8.69
CA GLN A 240 11.29 -10.25 8.50
C GLN A 240 12.34 -11.16 9.15
N TYR A 241 12.05 -11.68 10.35
CA TYR A 241 12.92 -12.63 11.04
C TYR A 241 13.06 -13.93 10.23
N LEU A 242 11.95 -14.53 9.81
CA LEU A 242 11.94 -15.81 9.09
C LEU A 242 12.56 -15.70 7.70
N PHE A 243 12.33 -14.59 7.01
CA PHE A 243 12.88 -14.33 5.67
C PHE A 243 14.30 -13.75 5.71
N GLY A 244 14.75 -13.25 6.86
CA GLY A 244 16.05 -12.61 7.02
C GLY A 244 16.18 -11.31 6.21
N VAL A 245 15.10 -10.53 6.08
CA VAL A 245 15.05 -9.29 5.28
C VAL A 245 14.95 -8.02 6.13
N THR A 246 15.21 -8.11 7.41
CA THR A 246 15.12 -7.00 8.39
C THR A 246 15.95 -5.80 7.99
N THR A 247 17.21 -6.01 7.58
CA THR A 247 18.13 -4.93 7.16
C THR A 247 17.61 -4.18 5.93
N MET A 248 16.90 -4.87 5.05
CA MET A 248 16.27 -4.28 3.86
C MET A 248 15.13 -3.35 4.24
N THR A 249 14.21 -3.81 5.09
CA THR A 249 13.08 -3.00 5.59
C THR A 249 13.57 -1.81 6.41
N MET A 250 14.47 -2.05 7.36
CA MET A 250 15.07 -0.99 8.18
C MET A 250 15.73 0.08 7.32
N SER A 251 16.52 -0.32 6.31
CA SER A 251 17.20 0.62 5.43
C SER A 251 16.21 1.45 4.60
N ALA A 252 15.13 0.84 4.09
CA ALA A 252 14.09 1.57 3.34
C ALA A 252 13.42 2.64 4.22
N VAL A 253 12.99 2.24 5.41
CA VAL A 253 12.32 3.15 6.37
C VAL A 253 13.25 4.27 6.80
N VAL A 254 14.46 3.94 7.27
CA VAL A 254 15.44 4.93 7.75
C VAL A 254 15.83 5.91 6.65
N THR A 255 16.07 5.44 5.43
CA THR A 255 16.43 6.32 4.30
C THR A 255 15.32 7.31 3.98
N THR A 256 14.07 6.84 3.90
CA THR A 256 12.91 7.71 3.62
C THR A 256 12.68 8.71 4.75
N TYR A 257 12.80 8.26 5.99
CA TYR A 257 12.64 9.11 7.18
C TYR A 257 13.70 10.21 7.26
N LEU A 258 14.97 9.84 7.09
CA LEU A 258 16.08 10.80 7.09
C LEU A 258 15.98 11.79 5.93
N PHE A 259 15.55 11.33 4.74
CA PHE A 259 15.26 12.23 3.64
C PHE A 259 14.18 13.24 4.02
N GLY A 260 13.07 12.78 4.62
CA GLY A 260 11.98 13.65 5.07
C GLY A 260 12.44 14.69 6.08
N LEU A 261 13.27 14.31 7.05
CA LEU A 261 13.86 15.23 8.04
C LEU A 261 14.83 16.23 7.39
N ALA A 262 15.68 15.78 6.48
CA ALA A 262 16.61 16.66 5.77
C ALA A 262 15.86 17.68 4.90
N TYR A 263 14.80 17.24 4.21
CA TYR A 263 13.95 18.12 3.41
C TYR A 263 13.25 19.17 4.30
N TYR A 264 12.69 18.74 5.43
CA TYR A 264 12.06 19.66 6.38
C TYR A 264 13.09 20.67 6.94
N GLY A 265 14.28 20.21 7.31
CA GLY A 265 15.35 21.10 7.80
C GLY A 265 15.80 22.14 6.76
N ALA A 266 15.78 21.78 5.47
CA ALA A 266 16.17 22.69 4.40
C ALA A 266 15.05 23.66 3.97
N THR A 267 13.79 23.23 3.99
CA THR A 267 12.66 23.96 3.40
C THR A 267 11.67 24.51 4.42
N GLY A 268 11.62 23.94 5.62
CA GLY A 268 10.64 24.25 6.66
C GLY A 268 9.25 23.67 6.41
N VAL A 269 9.10 22.77 5.42
CA VAL A 269 7.86 22.05 5.12
C VAL A 269 8.14 20.56 4.93
N TYR A 270 7.11 19.73 5.07
CA TYR A 270 7.23 18.29 4.91
C TYR A 270 7.15 17.88 3.44
N PHE A 271 7.96 16.89 3.06
CA PHE A 271 7.95 16.35 1.69
C PHE A 271 6.64 15.58 1.39
N PHE A 272 6.29 14.63 2.26
CA PHE A 272 4.96 14.03 2.28
C PHE A 272 4.10 14.91 3.18
N PHE A 273 3.02 15.44 2.67
CA PHE A 273 2.34 16.56 3.31
C PHE A 273 1.77 16.23 4.71
N ASP A 274 1.32 14.98 4.95
CA ASP A 274 0.60 14.55 6.16
C ASP A 274 1.32 13.49 7.00
N SER A 275 2.56 13.14 6.62
CA SER A 275 3.30 12.06 7.29
C SER A 275 4.81 12.16 7.03
N TYR A 276 5.62 11.52 7.88
CA TYR A 276 7.06 11.33 7.60
C TYR A 276 7.29 10.25 6.54
N ILE A 277 6.46 9.22 6.55
CA ILE A 277 6.40 8.15 5.56
C ILE A 277 4.92 7.82 5.37
N PRO A 278 4.35 7.95 4.16
CA PRO A 278 2.95 7.59 3.94
C PRO A 278 2.66 6.16 4.37
N ILE A 279 1.51 5.93 5.03
CA ILE A 279 1.19 4.62 5.62
C ILE A 279 1.25 3.50 4.59
N SER A 280 0.80 3.74 3.38
CA SER A 280 0.82 2.77 2.29
C SER A 280 2.24 2.49 1.77
N VAL A 281 3.17 3.46 1.84
CA VAL A 281 4.60 3.25 1.58
C VAL A 281 5.22 2.40 2.69
N PHE A 282 4.87 2.68 3.95
CA PHE A 282 5.32 1.90 5.09
C PHE A 282 4.82 0.44 5.02
N PHE A 283 3.59 0.20 4.55
CA PHE A 283 3.09 -1.14 4.19
C PHE A 283 3.96 -1.79 3.12
N GLY A 284 4.27 -1.06 2.05
CA GLY A 284 5.14 -1.55 0.98
C GLY A 284 6.50 -1.99 1.50
N MET A 285 7.08 -1.23 2.44
CA MET A 285 8.37 -1.51 3.08
C MET A 285 8.35 -2.73 4.02
N HIS A 286 7.19 -3.17 4.48
CA HIS A 286 7.09 -4.32 5.38
C HIS A 286 6.54 -5.57 4.71
N LEU A 287 5.67 -5.45 3.70
CA LEU A 287 4.89 -6.57 3.18
C LEU A 287 5.00 -6.78 1.65
N LEU A 288 5.35 -5.74 0.87
CA LEU A 288 5.34 -5.85 -0.59
C LEU A 288 6.70 -6.24 -1.16
N PHE A 289 7.79 -5.60 -0.74
CA PHE A 289 9.10 -5.81 -1.34
C PHE A 289 9.97 -6.84 -0.62
N THR A 290 9.47 -7.42 0.47
CA THR A 290 10.19 -8.32 1.38
C THR A 290 10.21 -9.80 0.95
N ASP A 291 9.94 -10.11 -0.33
CA ASP A 291 10.06 -11.47 -0.87
C ASP A 291 11.54 -11.90 -0.93
N PRO A 292 11.96 -12.94 -0.19
CA PRO A 292 13.36 -13.37 -0.16
C PRO A 292 13.86 -13.92 -1.50
N SER A 293 12.96 -14.39 -2.38
CA SER A 293 13.32 -14.91 -3.71
C SER A 293 13.77 -13.79 -4.64
N THR A 294 13.20 -12.61 -4.47
CA THR A 294 13.45 -11.40 -5.26
C THR A 294 14.22 -10.32 -4.48
N ALA A 295 14.86 -10.67 -3.37
CA ALA A 295 15.76 -9.81 -2.59
C ALA A 295 17.23 -10.13 -2.86
N PRO A 296 18.16 -9.17 -2.67
CA PRO A 296 19.59 -9.44 -2.68
C PRO A 296 20.01 -10.48 -1.64
N ARG A 297 21.11 -11.19 -1.93
CA ARG A 297 21.60 -12.26 -1.02
C ARG A 297 22.56 -11.76 0.05
N THR A 298 23.29 -10.68 -0.22
CA THR A 298 24.22 -10.07 0.73
C THR A 298 23.47 -9.10 1.65
N GLU A 299 23.89 -8.97 2.90
CA GLU A 299 23.26 -8.03 3.83
C GLU A 299 23.43 -6.58 3.36
N LEU A 300 24.61 -6.22 2.87
CA LEU A 300 24.83 -4.91 2.28
C LEU A 300 23.97 -4.70 1.03
N GLY A 301 23.82 -5.73 0.19
CA GLY A 301 22.92 -5.68 -0.97
C GLY A 301 21.46 -5.42 -0.57
N ARG A 302 20.97 -6.04 0.51
CA ARG A 302 19.64 -5.79 1.09
C ARG A 302 19.50 -4.35 1.57
N MET A 303 20.51 -3.81 2.23
CA MET A 303 20.50 -2.40 2.66
C MET A 303 20.46 -1.45 1.46
N ILE A 304 21.30 -1.68 0.45
CA ILE A 304 21.29 -0.88 -0.79
C ILE A 304 19.93 -0.97 -1.48
N PHE A 305 19.38 -2.16 -1.61
CA PHE A 305 18.06 -2.37 -2.22
C PHE A 305 16.95 -1.65 -1.45
N GLY A 306 16.98 -1.71 -0.12
CA GLY A 306 16.04 -0.99 0.73
C GLY A 306 16.16 0.52 0.58
N ALA A 307 17.39 1.06 0.63
CA ALA A 307 17.64 2.48 0.43
C ALA A 307 17.16 2.96 -0.94
N LEU A 308 17.45 2.21 -2.01
CA LEU A 308 16.98 2.51 -3.36
C LEU A 308 15.45 2.44 -3.48
N TYR A 309 14.80 1.53 -2.76
CA TYR A 309 13.33 1.51 -2.70
C TYR A 309 12.79 2.76 -2.01
N GLY A 310 13.35 3.15 -0.87
CA GLY A 310 12.95 4.38 -0.16
C GLY A 310 13.12 5.63 -1.03
N LEU A 311 14.29 5.81 -1.64
CA LEU A 311 14.55 6.93 -2.56
C LEU A 311 13.71 6.85 -3.84
N GLY A 312 13.44 5.64 -4.34
CA GLY A 312 12.58 5.42 -5.49
C GLY A 312 11.14 5.89 -5.23
N ASN A 313 10.61 5.63 -4.03
CA ASN A 313 9.29 6.15 -3.62
C ASN A 313 9.29 7.69 -3.61
N VAL A 314 10.31 8.32 -3.03
CA VAL A 314 10.45 9.79 -3.02
C VAL A 314 10.48 10.36 -4.44
N ALA A 315 11.32 9.78 -5.30
CA ALA A 315 11.46 10.25 -6.69
C ALA A 315 10.15 10.08 -7.48
N LEU A 316 9.49 8.94 -7.33
CA LEU A 316 8.23 8.65 -8.03
C LEU A 316 7.06 9.45 -7.49
N TYR A 317 6.99 9.68 -6.17
CA TYR A 317 5.99 10.58 -5.58
C TYR A 317 6.06 11.95 -6.26
N ARG A 318 7.26 12.53 -6.37
CA ARG A 318 7.45 13.83 -7.02
C ARG A 318 7.15 13.78 -8.53
N ALA A 319 7.58 12.73 -9.22
CA ALA A 319 7.32 12.56 -10.65
C ALA A 319 5.82 12.44 -10.95
N LEU A 320 5.09 11.63 -10.17
CA LEU A 320 3.64 11.48 -10.31
C LEU A 320 2.91 12.79 -10.04
N GLN A 321 3.30 13.50 -8.98
CA GLN A 321 2.75 14.82 -8.66
C GLN A 321 2.96 15.82 -9.81
N SER A 322 4.17 15.86 -10.39
CA SER A 322 4.47 16.76 -11.51
C SER A 322 3.74 16.38 -12.81
N ALA A 323 3.39 15.10 -12.96
CA ALA A 323 2.59 14.59 -14.08
C ALA A 323 1.07 14.70 -13.86
N GLY A 324 0.61 15.21 -12.69
CA GLY A 324 -0.81 15.26 -12.34
C GLY A 324 -1.44 13.87 -12.13
N ALA A 325 -0.62 12.83 -11.92
CA ALA A 325 -1.07 11.48 -11.64
C ALA A 325 -1.20 11.25 -10.13
N PRO A 326 -2.09 10.33 -9.68
CA PRO A 326 -2.24 10.04 -8.26
C PRO A 326 -0.94 9.51 -7.64
N GLU A 327 -0.48 10.15 -6.58
CA GLU A 327 0.80 9.86 -5.92
C GLU A 327 0.84 8.47 -5.27
N PHE A 328 -0.30 7.90 -4.90
CA PHE A 328 -0.37 6.60 -4.21
C PHE A 328 0.21 5.42 -5.02
N TYR A 329 0.52 5.60 -6.30
CA TYR A 329 1.21 4.59 -7.12
C TYR A 329 2.73 4.54 -6.90
N ASP A 330 3.31 5.49 -6.19
CA ASP A 330 4.76 5.64 -5.93
C ASP A 330 5.42 4.35 -5.41
N LYS A 331 4.77 3.62 -4.48
CA LYS A 331 5.26 2.39 -3.86
C LYS A 331 5.14 1.13 -4.71
N LEU A 332 4.31 1.18 -5.76
CA LEU A 332 4.01 0.00 -6.59
C LEU A 332 5.01 -0.17 -7.74
N LEU A 333 5.55 0.94 -8.23
CA LEU A 333 6.42 0.96 -9.40
C LEU A 333 7.88 0.57 -9.13
N PRO A 334 8.51 0.92 -7.98
CA PRO A 334 9.94 0.70 -7.79
C PRO A 334 10.32 -0.77 -7.65
N VAL A 335 9.48 -1.62 -7.05
CA VAL A 335 9.87 -3.00 -6.71
C VAL A 335 10.24 -3.81 -7.95
N PRO A 336 9.44 -3.90 -9.03
CA PRO A 336 9.83 -4.64 -10.21
C PRO A 336 11.05 -4.05 -10.93
N ILE A 337 11.21 -2.73 -10.93
CA ILE A 337 12.39 -2.07 -11.48
C ILE A 337 13.66 -2.52 -10.72
N LEU A 338 13.59 -2.50 -9.40
CA LEU A 338 14.69 -2.94 -8.54
C LEU A 338 14.93 -4.46 -8.63
N ASN A 339 13.89 -5.27 -8.85
CA ASN A 339 14.07 -6.72 -9.01
C ASN A 339 15.01 -7.06 -10.19
N VAL A 340 14.96 -6.31 -11.29
CA VAL A 340 15.87 -6.51 -12.42
C VAL A 340 17.32 -6.19 -12.06
N THR A 341 17.54 -5.27 -11.12
CA THR A 341 18.89 -4.81 -10.73
C THR A 341 19.54 -5.65 -9.63
N ILE A 342 18.85 -6.64 -9.03
CA ILE A 342 19.34 -7.42 -7.88
C ILE A 342 20.71 -8.02 -8.10
N GLN A 343 20.97 -8.63 -9.27
CA GLN A 343 22.28 -9.24 -9.56
C GLN A 343 23.40 -8.19 -9.67
N LEU A 344 23.06 -6.98 -10.13
CA LEU A 344 24.01 -5.86 -10.16
C LEU A 344 24.30 -5.37 -8.73
N ILE A 345 23.27 -5.22 -7.91
CA ILE A 345 23.40 -4.83 -6.50
C ILE A 345 24.26 -5.84 -5.73
N ASP A 346 24.02 -7.14 -5.90
CA ASP A 346 24.82 -8.18 -5.24
C ASP A 346 26.30 -8.17 -5.69
N ARG A 347 26.56 -7.91 -6.98
CA ARG A 347 27.92 -7.75 -7.49
C ARG A 347 28.61 -6.52 -6.92
N ALA A 348 27.91 -5.38 -6.91
CA ALA A 348 28.43 -4.14 -6.33
C ALA A 348 28.72 -4.29 -4.83
N ALA A 349 27.79 -4.86 -4.05
CA ALA A 349 27.97 -5.12 -2.62
C ALA A 349 29.16 -6.06 -2.32
N GLY A 350 29.44 -7.02 -3.23
CA GLY A 350 30.57 -7.92 -3.14
C GLY A 350 31.93 -7.31 -3.55
N SER A 351 31.96 -6.09 -4.09
CA SER A 351 33.18 -5.41 -4.53
C SER A 351 34.16 -5.18 -3.37
N LYS A 352 35.48 -5.04 -3.70
CA LYS A 352 36.52 -4.82 -2.68
C LYS A 352 36.26 -3.56 -1.84
N LEU A 353 35.73 -2.50 -2.47
CA LEU A 353 35.44 -1.22 -1.83
C LEU A 353 34.24 -1.32 -0.87
N LEU A 354 33.09 -1.82 -1.36
CA LEU A 354 31.84 -1.82 -0.60
C LEU A 354 31.76 -2.94 0.45
N ARG A 355 32.49 -4.04 0.25
CA ARG A 355 32.54 -5.16 1.21
C ARG A 355 32.96 -4.74 2.63
N TRP A 356 33.64 -3.61 2.79
CA TRP A 356 34.00 -3.08 4.13
C TRP A 356 32.76 -2.65 4.93
N PHE A 357 31.72 -2.20 4.27
CA PHE A 357 30.47 -1.73 4.87
C PHE A 357 29.44 -2.85 5.06
N ASP A 358 29.78 -4.11 4.75
CA ASP A 358 28.84 -5.22 4.90
C ASP A 358 28.58 -5.52 6.38
N PRO A 359 27.32 -5.34 6.89
CA PRO A 359 26.96 -5.59 8.28
C PRO A 359 27.19 -7.03 8.73
N SER A 360 27.23 -7.99 7.82
CA SER A 360 27.53 -9.39 8.14
C SER A 360 28.92 -9.59 8.78
N ARG A 361 29.78 -8.59 8.66
CA ARG A 361 31.09 -8.61 9.33
C ARG A 361 30.99 -8.49 10.84
N PHE A 362 30.05 -7.69 11.34
CA PHE A 362 29.83 -7.49 12.79
C PHE A 362 29.19 -8.70 13.47
N GLY A 363 28.57 -9.60 12.72
CA GLY A 363 27.90 -10.79 13.25
C GLY A 363 28.50 -12.12 12.78
N ARG A 364 29.79 -12.16 12.39
CA ARG A 364 30.41 -13.38 11.86
C ARG A 364 30.45 -14.55 12.87
N SER A 365 30.51 -14.26 14.15
CA SER A 365 30.48 -15.26 15.24
C SER A 365 29.05 -15.75 15.54
N LEU A 366 28.02 -15.08 15.03
CA LEU A 366 26.62 -15.43 15.30
C LEU A 366 26.09 -16.43 14.28
N VAL A 367 25.40 -17.45 14.75
CA VAL A 367 24.61 -18.35 13.91
C VAL A 367 23.51 -17.56 13.20
N GLY A 368 23.07 -17.99 12.03
CA GLY A 368 22.12 -17.26 11.18
C GLY A 368 20.87 -16.77 11.91
N ARG A 369 20.28 -17.59 12.80
CA ARG A 369 19.13 -17.21 13.64
C ARG A 369 19.46 -16.12 14.66
N GLN A 370 20.61 -16.20 15.31
CA GLN A 370 21.06 -15.19 16.28
C GLN A 370 21.32 -13.85 15.59
N ARG A 371 21.91 -13.89 14.39
CA ARG A 371 22.13 -12.69 13.59
C ARG A 371 20.81 -12.04 13.17
N ASN A 372 19.83 -12.82 12.72
CA ASN A 372 18.51 -12.28 12.41
C ASN A 372 17.84 -11.65 13.64
N LEU A 373 17.98 -12.27 14.81
CA LEU A 373 17.48 -11.72 16.06
C LEU A 373 18.19 -10.41 16.43
N ALA A 374 19.51 -10.33 16.26
CA ALA A 374 20.26 -9.09 16.48
C ALA A 374 19.78 -7.95 15.56
N PHE A 375 19.50 -8.25 14.27
CA PHE A 375 18.95 -7.26 13.35
C PHE A 375 17.51 -6.84 13.72
N ILE A 376 16.67 -7.77 14.19
CA ILE A 376 15.33 -7.46 14.71
C ILE A 376 15.44 -6.54 15.94
N THR A 377 16.32 -6.86 16.86
CA THR A 377 16.55 -6.04 18.06
C THR A 377 17.02 -4.64 17.69
N LEU A 378 18.00 -4.54 16.78
CA LEU A 378 18.46 -3.24 16.27
C LEU A 378 17.32 -2.47 15.60
N TRP A 379 16.53 -3.13 14.77
CA TRP A 379 15.39 -2.50 14.08
C TRP A 379 14.34 -2.02 15.08
N THR A 380 14.06 -2.80 16.11
CA THR A 380 13.13 -2.41 17.19
C THR A 380 13.62 -1.17 17.93
N ILE A 381 14.91 -1.10 18.24
CA ILE A 381 15.51 0.08 18.88
C ILE A 381 15.41 1.31 17.97
N VAL A 382 15.76 1.18 16.68
CA VAL A 382 15.68 2.27 15.72
C VAL A 382 14.23 2.77 15.57
N PHE A 383 13.27 1.85 15.46
CA PHE A 383 11.85 2.20 15.36
C PHE A 383 11.36 2.91 16.63
N ALA A 384 11.75 2.43 17.82
CA ALA A 384 11.42 3.06 19.09
C ALA A 384 12.04 4.47 19.20
N MET A 385 13.27 4.65 18.76
CA MET A 385 13.92 5.97 18.73
C MET A 385 13.21 6.93 17.78
N MET A 386 12.87 6.49 16.57
CA MET A 386 12.11 7.31 15.61
C MET A 386 10.75 7.72 16.21
N SER A 387 10.06 6.79 16.86
CA SER A 387 8.77 7.04 17.52
C SER A 387 8.88 8.02 18.70
N ALA A 388 9.98 7.96 19.47
CA ALA A 388 10.20 8.83 20.63
C ALA A 388 10.62 10.26 20.23
N VAL A 389 11.33 10.43 19.12
CA VAL A 389 11.88 11.75 18.73
C VAL A 389 10.82 12.63 18.07
N GLN A 390 10.11 12.10 17.06
CA GLN A 390 9.09 12.89 16.32
C GLN A 390 7.84 12.06 15.98
N GLY A 391 7.79 10.79 16.36
CA GLY A 391 6.79 9.85 15.90
C GLY A 391 7.08 9.33 14.50
N VAL A 392 6.33 8.32 14.08
CA VAL A 392 6.49 7.68 12.76
C VAL A 392 5.42 8.17 11.77
N GLY A 393 4.41 8.90 12.27
CA GLY A 393 3.37 9.48 11.44
C GLY A 393 1.94 9.37 11.99
N ASP A 394 1.73 8.70 13.15
CA ASP A 394 0.39 8.65 13.79
C ASP A 394 -0.14 10.03 14.15
N ARG A 395 0.73 10.93 14.58
CA ARG A 395 0.47 12.37 14.73
C ARG A 395 1.54 13.13 13.96
N HIS A 396 1.11 13.89 12.97
CA HIS A 396 2.01 14.64 12.12
C HIS A 396 1.46 16.06 11.94
N PRO A 397 2.26 17.13 12.18
CA PRO A 397 1.79 18.50 12.10
C PRO A 397 1.16 18.86 10.75
N GLY A 398 1.65 18.26 9.66
CA GLY A 398 1.12 18.48 8.31
C GLY A 398 -0.30 17.92 8.07
N GLN A 399 -0.86 17.17 9.01
CA GLN A 399 -2.26 16.73 8.94
C GLN A 399 -3.25 17.87 9.22
N PHE A 400 -2.79 18.98 9.79
CA PHE A 400 -3.62 20.05 10.32
C PHE A 400 -3.35 21.39 9.64
N ALA A 401 -4.43 22.14 9.42
CA ALA A 401 -4.38 23.42 8.74
C ALA A 401 -3.46 24.48 9.39
N PRO A 402 -3.36 24.61 10.72
CA PRO A 402 -2.50 25.61 11.35
C PRO A 402 -1.03 25.55 10.91
N PHE A 403 -0.47 24.35 10.74
CA PHE A 403 0.89 24.19 10.24
C PHE A 403 1.06 24.79 8.84
N TRP A 404 0.14 24.46 7.93
CA TRP A 404 0.22 24.93 6.53
C TRP A 404 -0.13 26.41 6.39
N GLN A 405 -1.03 26.94 7.24
CA GLN A 405 -1.31 28.37 7.30
C GLN A 405 -0.05 29.16 7.67
N GLU A 406 0.67 28.71 8.70
CA GLU A 406 1.92 29.35 9.13
C GLU A 406 3.02 29.21 8.08
N ALA A 407 3.14 28.05 7.45
CA ALA A 407 4.11 27.81 6.39
C ALA A 407 3.81 28.64 5.13
N CYS A 408 2.53 28.78 4.74
CA CYS A 408 2.11 29.61 3.62
C CYS A 408 2.36 31.09 3.91
N ARG A 409 2.05 31.56 5.12
CA ARG A 409 2.32 32.93 5.54
C ARG A 409 3.83 33.28 5.49
N LYS A 410 4.69 32.30 5.70
CA LYS A 410 6.16 32.41 5.58
C LYS A 410 6.69 32.18 4.18
N ASP A 411 5.81 32.09 3.20
CA ASP A 411 6.14 31.83 1.78
C ASP A 411 7.04 30.58 1.58
N ARG A 412 6.75 29.51 2.35
CA ARG A 412 7.48 28.24 2.24
C ARG A 412 7.08 27.48 0.96
N PRO A 413 8.02 26.72 0.35
CA PRO A 413 7.76 26.03 -0.90
C PRO A 413 6.50 25.15 -0.84
N HIS A 414 5.62 25.28 -1.83
CA HIS A 414 4.38 24.51 -1.97
C HIS A 414 3.37 24.61 -0.81
N ALA A 415 3.65 25.41 0.24
CA ALA A 415 2.81 25.46 1.44
C ALA A 415 1.40 25.98 1.15
N CYS A 416 1.28 27.06 0.36
CA CYS A 416 -0.03 27.61 -0.01
C CYS A 416 -0.83 26.65 -0.90
N ALA A 417 -0.16 25.92 -1.81
CA ALA A 417 -0.82 24.93 -2.64
C ALA A 417 -1.34 23.73 -1.82
N TYR A 418 -0.57 23.25 -0.85
CA TYR A 418 -1.04 22.20 0.07
C TYR A 418 -2.18 22.68 0.96
N LEU A 419 -2.07 23.91 1.49
CA LEU A 419 -3.15 24.53 2.26
C LEU A 419 -4.43 24.65 1.42
N ALA A 420 -4.33 25.14 0.18
CA ALA A 420 -5.47 25.25 -0.73
C ALA A 420 -6.14 23.89 -0.99
N GLY A 421 -5.35 22.85 -1.26
CA GLY A 421 -5.85 21.48 -1.45
C GLY A 421 -6.56 20.93 -0.21
N MET A 422 -6.01 21.17 0.98
CA MET A 422 -6.61 20.76 2.26
C MET A 422 -7.92 21.50 2.51
N LEU A 423 -7.92 22.82 2.37
CA LEU A 423 -9.11 23.66 2.56
C LEU A 423 -10.22 23.29 1.55
N ALA A 424 -9.86 23.04 0.26
CA ALA A 424 -10.80 22.61 -0.74
C ALA A 424 -11.45 21.26 -0.39
N ASN A 425 -10.68 20.33 0.22
CA ASN A 425 -11.23 19.08 0.68
C ASN A 425 -12.20 19.25 1.86
N PHE A 426 -11.88 20.12 2.81
CA PHE A 426 -12.75 20.43 3.95
C PHE A 426 -13.99 21.22 3.52
N CYS A 427 -13.87 22.13 2.57
CA CYS A 427 -14.99 22.87 2.00
C CYS A 427 -16.00 21.93 1.31
N ARG A 428 -15.51 20.95 0.52
CA ARG A 428 -16.37 19.92 -0.07
C ARG A 428 -17.09 19.03 0.96
N GLN A 429 -16.61 19.01 2.19
CA GLN A 429 -17.25 18.34 3.34
C GLN A 429 -18.12 19.30 4.17
N GLU A 430 -18.52 20.44 3.58
CA GLU A 430 -19.41 21.44 4.18
C GLU A 430 -18.80 22.22 5.37
N SER A 431 -17.46 22.33 5.45
CA SER A 431 -16.83 23.27 6.38
C SER A 431 -16.89 24.69 5.83
N GLY A 432 -17.77 25.52 6.38
CA GLY A 432 -17.93 26.91 5.98
C GLY A 432 -16.69 27.74 6.25
N TRP A 433 -15.99 27.48 7.36
CA TRP A 433 -14.69 28.07 7.66
C TRP A 433 -13.66 27.77 6.57
N ALA A 434 -13.57 26.51 6.12
CA ALA A 434 -12.58 26.13 5.12
C ALA A 434 -12.87 26.76 3.76
N CYS A 435 -14.15 26.88 3.37
CA CYS A 435 -14.56 27.59 2.16
C CYS A 435 -14.16 29.06 2.22
N ASN A 436 -14.40 29.73 3.35
CA ASN A 436 -14.01 31.11 3.58
C ASN A 436 -12.48 31.27 3.51
N ALA A 437 -11.73 30.44 4.21
CA ALA A 437 -10.27 30.50 4.23
C ALA A 437 -9.67 30.25 2.84
N LEU A 438 -10.24 29.32 2.06
CA LEU A 438 -9.82 29.05 0.69
C LEU A 438 -10.10 30.25 -0.24
N GLY A 439 -11.29 30.86 -0.12
CA GLY A 439 -11.63 32.03 -0.91
C GLY A 439 -10.70 33.22 -0.63
N ILE A 440 -10.35 33.43 0.64
CA ILE A 440 -9.34 34.45 1.03
C ILE A 440 -7.98 34.12 0.41
N LEU A 441 -7.52 32.87 0.53
CA LEU A 441 -6.24 32.42 0.00
C LEU A 441 -6.16 32.63 -1.52
N GLN A 442 -7.22 32.30 -2.27
CA GLN A 442 -7.32 32.49 -3.71
C GLN A 442 -7.26 33.99 -4.10
N ALA A 443 -7.96 34.85 -3.35
CA ALA A 443 -7.97 36.27 -3.60
C ALA A 443 -6.59 36.92 -3.36
N GLU A 444 -5.89 36.51 -2.31
CA GLU A 444 -4.63 37.14 -1.86
C GLU A 444 -3.40 36.60 -2.61
N HIS A 445 -3.26 35.30 -2.75
CA HIS A 445 -2.08 34.65 -3.32
C HIS A 445 -2.18 34.41 -4.83
N GLU A 446 -3.28 33.86 -5.31
CA GLU A 446 -3.45 33.53 -6.73
C GLU A 446 -4.06 34.67 -7.53
N ARG A 447 -4.62 35.68 -6.85
CA ARG A 447 -5.32 36.83 -7.46
C ARG A 447 -6.46 36.44 -8.39
N ASP A 448 -7.01 35.25 -8.20
CA ASP A 448 -8.19 34.76 -8.94
C ASP A 448 -9.46 35.12 -8.20
N ARG A 449 -10.02 36.28 -8.55
CA ARG A 449 -11.23 36.82 -7.92
C ARG A 449 -12.47 35.99 -8.23
N ILE A 450 -12.50 35.28 -9.37
CA ILE A 450 -13.66 34.46 -9.77
C ILE A 450 -13.68 33.18 -8.92
N ALA A 451 -12.56 32.47 -8.84
CA ALA A 451 -12.44 31.31 -7.97
C ALA A 451 -12.66 31.69 -6.50
N ALA A 452 -12.11 32.81 -6.04
CA ALA A 452 -12.30 33.32 -4.68
C ALA A 452 -13.79 33.55 -4.37
N ALA A 453 -14.53 34.19 -5.28
CA ALA A 453 -15.97 34.42 -5.11
C ALA A 453 -16.74 33.11 -4.97
N ALA A 454 -16.49 32.13 -5.84
CA ALA A 454 -17.17 30.83 -5.83
C ALA A 454 -16.95 30.07 -4.50
N TRP A 455 -15.73 30.11 -3.95
CA TRP A 455 -15.46 29.48 -2.66
C TRP A 455 -16.10 30.22 -1.48
N LEU A 456 -16.09 31.56 -1.52
CA LEU A 456 -16.76 32.36 -0.48
C LEU A 456 -18.28 32.18 -0.52
N GLU A 457 -18.89 32.12 -1.72
CA GLU A 457 -20.32 31.83 -1.88
C GLU A 457 -20.65 30.44 -1.29
N SER A 458 -19.86 29.41 -1.62
CA SER A 458 -20.04 28.08 -1.01
C SER A 458 -20.00 28.12 0.52
N GLY A 459 -19.13 28.94 1.11
CA GLY A 459 -19.05 29.14 2.56
C GLY A 459 -20.28 29.86 3.12
N CYS A 460 -20.81 30.82 2.38
CA CYS A 460 -22.04 31.52 2.73
C CYS A 460 -23.26 30.59 2.68
N ASP A 461 -23.35 29.75 1.65
CA ASP A 461 -24.47 28.81 1.44
C ASP A 461 -24.58 27.76 2.57
N VAL A 462 -23.46 27.34 3.14
CA VAL A 462 -23.44 26.46 4.32
C VAL A 462 -23.63 27.21 5.65
N GLY A 463 -23.93 28.52 5.61
CA GLY A 463 -24.30 29.33 6.76
C GLY A 463 -23.13 29.96 7.53
N PHE A 464 -21.92 29.99 6.96
CA PHE A 464 -20.77 30.64 7.58
C PHE A 464 -20.79 32.15 7.30
N LEU A 465 -21.39 32.95 8.19
CA LEU A 465 -21.61 34.40 8.01
C LEU A 465 -20.37 35.23 7.60
N PRO A 466 -19.15 34.95 8.11
CA PRO A 466 -17.96 35.66 7.64
C PRO A 466 -17.70 35.55 6.15
N ALA A 467 -18.03 34.37 5.54
CA ALA A 467 -17.90 34.19 4.09
C ALA A 467 -18.84 35.10 3.32
N CYS A 468 -20.10 35.24 3.75
CA CYS A 468 -21.06 36.15 3.13
C CYS A 468 -20.56 37.61 3.16
N GLY A 469 -19.98 38.01 4.29
CA GLY A 469 -19.36 39.35 4.41
C GLY A 469 -18.18 39.55 3.45
N ASN A 470 -17.38 38.48 3.25
CA ASN A 470 -16.23 38.54 2.35
C ASN A 470 -16.64 38.55 0.87
N VAL A 471 -17.70 37.81 0.48
CA VAL A 471 -18.29 37.93 -0.87
C VAL A 471 -18.65 39.37 -1.18
N ASN A 472 -19.38 40.03 -0.27
CA ASN A 472 -19.80 41.42 -0.47
C ASN A 472 -18.59 42.37 -0.60
N ARG A 473 -17.56 42.21 0.22
CA ARG A 473 -16.32 43.00 0.11
C ARG A 473 -15.58 42.79 -1.20
N LEU A 474 -15.49 41.53 -1.63
CA LEU A 474 -14.84 41.14 -2.89
C LEU A 474 -15.56 41.76 -4.10
N ILE A 475 -16.89 41.73 -4.12
CA ILE A 475 -17.71 42.32 -5.19
C ILE A 475 -17.61 43.86 -5.17
N ALA A 476 -17.71 44.48 -4.00
CA ALA A 476 -17.62 45.92 -3.85
C ALA A 476 -16.21 46.50 -4.11
N GLY A 477 -15.19 45.65 -4.21
CA GLY A 477 -13.80 46.07 -4.36
C GLY A 477 -13.28 46.83 -3.14
N SER A 478 -13.94 46.73 -1.99
CA SER A 478 -13.68 47.52 -0.79
C SER A 478 -13.17 46.65 0.36
N GLY A 479 -11.97 46.98 0.85
CA GLY A 479 -11.39 46.44 2.10
C GLY A 479 -10.71 45.09 1.94
N THR A 480 -9.96 44.70 2.99
CA THR A 480 -9.32 43.40 3.14
C THR A 480 -10.35 42.35 3.58
N ALA A 481 -10.20 41.14 3.08
CA ALA A 481 -11.02 39.99 3.51
C ALA A 481 -10.82 39.71 5.01
N GLN A 482 -11.90 39.38 5.70
CA GLN A 482 -11.88 39.12 7.14
C GLN A 482 -11.64 37.64 7.41
N THR A 483 -10.53 37.32 8.07
CA THR A 483 -10.30 35.98 8.62
C THR A 483 -11.25 35.73 9.81
N ALA A 484 -11.66 34.50 9.98
CA ALA A 484 -12.52 34.10 11.10
C ALA A 484 -12.07 32.74 11.64
N SER A 485 -12.31 32.49 12.92
CA SER A 485 -12.03 31.19 13.55
C SER A 485 -13.09 30.15 13.16
N PRO A 486 -12.73 28.86 13.13
CA PRO A 486 -13.68 27.77 12.92
C PRO A 486 -14.79 27.75 13.98
N THR A 487 -15.96 27.29 13.57
CA THR A 487 -17.10 27.06 14.45
C THR A 487 -17.12 25.61 14.97
N LEU A 488 -17.99 25.31 15.94
CA LEU A 488 -18.18 23.94 16.42
C LEU A 488 -18.60 22.95 15.32
N GLN A 489 -19.24 23.44 14.25
CA GLN A 489 -19.63 22.61 13.10
C GLN A 489 -18.45 22.24 12.20
N ASP A 490 -17.42 23.10 12.16
CA ASP A 490 -16.22 22.87 11.33
C ASP A 490 -15.26 21.87 11.97
N TYR A 491 -15.12 21.88 13.31
CA TYR A 491 -14.12 21.05 14.01
C TYR A 491 -14.18 19.55 13.71
N PRO A 492 -15.34 18.88 13.63
CA PRO A 492 -15.41 17.45 13.27
C PRO A 492 -14.82 17.12 11.89
N ILE A 493 -14.72 18.12 11.01
CA ILE A 493 -14.17 18.00 9.66
C ILE A 493 -12.66 18.30 9.67
N ILE A 494 -12.29 19.47 10.22
CA ILE A 494 -10.93 20.00 10.11
C ILE A 494 -9.91 19.35 11.04
N LEU A 495 -10.37 18.77 12.18
CA LEU A 495 -9.52 18.11 13.17
C LEU A 495 -9.27 16.63 12.91
N ARG A 496 -9.97 16.04 11.97
CA ARG A 496 -9.82 14.61 11.72
C ARG A 496 -8.47 14.26 11.08
N GLY A 497 -7.85 15.18 10.35
CA GLY A 497 -6.63 14.92 9.59
C GLY A 497 -6.81 13.76 8.61
N SER A 498 -5.89 12.79 8.62
CA SER A 498 -5.98 11.53 7.85
C SER A 498 -6.66 10.38 8.61
N LYS A 499 -7.25 10.64 9.79
CA LYS A 499 -7.86 9.63 10.67
C LYS A 499 -9.33 9.37 10.33
N ALA A 500 -9.91 8.34 10.97
CA ALA A 500 -11.34 8.08 10.90
C ALA A 500 -12.17 9.29 11.36
N PRO A 501 -13.41 9.42 10.89
CA PRO A 501 -14.30 10.49 11.33
C PRO A 501 -14.40 10.56 12.86
N ILE A 502 -14.44 11.79 13.39
CA ILE A 502 -14.58 12.04 14.83
C ILE A 502 -15.98 11.63 15.27
N THR A 503 -16.06 10.76 16.26
CA THR A 503 -17.32 10.24 16.81
C THR A 503 -17.81 11.05 18.00
N ASP A 504 -16.90 11.50 18.88
CA ASP A 504 -17.24 12.39 19.98
C ASP A 504 -17.24 13.85 19.50
N ARG A 505 -18.45 14.41 19.41
CA ARG A 505 -18.69 15.77 18.95
C ARG A 505 -19.10 16.74 20.08
N THR A 506 -18.85 16.35 21.33
CA THR A 506 -19.10 17.27 22.45
C THR A 506 -18.19 18.50 22.36
N PRO A 507 -18.67 19.69 22.69
CA PRO A 507 -17.87 20.92 22.60
C PRO A 507 -16.53 20.83 23.34
N SER A 508 -16.51 20.26 24.53
CA SER A 508 -15.31 20.11 25.34
C SER A 508 -14.28 19.19 24.69
N ALA A 509 -14.71 18.03 24.12
CA ALA A 509 -13.82 17.13 23.41
C ALA A 509 -13.25 17.77 22.14
N LEU A 510 -14.07 18.48 21.37
CA LEU A 510 -13.64 19.18 20.16
C LEU A 510 -12.66 20.31 20.48
N TYR A 511 -12.92 21.14 21.51
CA TYR A 511 -11.99 22.20 21.89
C TYR A 511 -10.66 21.67 22.45
N THR A 512 -10.71 20.61 23.27
CA THR A 512 -9.49 19.94 23.76
C THR A 512 -8.65 19.41 22.61
N LEU A 513 -9.28 18.75 21.64
CA LEU A 513 -8.59 18.24 20.46
C LEU A 513 -8.04 19.39 19.60
N ALA A 514 -8.83 20.43 19.34
CA ALA A 514 -8.40 21.60 18.57
C ALA A 514 -7.19 22.29 19.21
N CYS A 515 -7.20 22.48 20.53
CA CYS A 515 -6.06 23.02 21.25
C CYS A 515 -4.80 22.16 21.06
N SER A 516 -4.91 20.84 21.17
CA SER A 516 -3.77 19.93 20.99
C SER A 516 -3.23 19.89 19.55
N GLU A 517 -4.05 20.28 18.57
CA GLU A 517 -3.70 20.27 17.14
C GLU A 517 -3.32 21.67 16.60
N GLY A 518 -3.06 22.63 17.49
CA GLY A 518 -2.49 23.94 17.13
C GLY A 518 -3.49 25.06 16.88
N TRP A 519 -4.71 24.95 17.44
CA TRP A 519 -5.72 26.00 17.43
C TRP A 519 -5.73 26.74 18.79
N PRO A 520 -4.90 27.79 18.99
CA PRO A 520 -4.70 28.38 20.30
C PRO A 520 -5.97 29.01 20.89
N ASP A 521 -6.86 29.50 20.03
CA ASP A 521 -8.13 30.17 20.45
C ASP A 521 -9.12 29.21 21.15
N THR A 522 -8.85 27.91 21.11
CA THR A 522 -9.69 26.87 21.73
C THR A 522 -9.16 26.39 23.06
N CYS A 523 -7.93 26.76 23.41
CA CYS A 523 -7.31 26.36 24.66
C CYS A 523 -7.98 27.07 25.84
N GLY A 524 -8.56 26.27 26.77
CA GLY A 524 -9.26 26.79 27.94
C GLY A 524 -10.76 27.04 27.77
N ARG A 525 -11.34 26.61 26.65
CA ARG A 525 -12.80 26.64 26.43
C ARG A 525 -13.48 25.35 26.88
#